data_9752172f0bea46f60b930c31ca6d13a4
#
_entry.id   9752172f0bea46f60b930c31ca6d13a4
#
_cell.length_a   1.000
_cell.length_b   1.000
_cell.length_c   1.000
_cell.angle_alpha   90.00
_cell.angle_beta   90.00
_cell.angle_gamma   90.00
#
_symmetry.space_group_name_H-M   'P 1'
#
loop_
_entity.id
_entity.type
_entity.pdbx_description
1 polymer ?
#
loop_
_entity_poly.entity_id
_entity_poly.type
_entity_poly.pdbx_seq_one_letter_code
_entity_poly.pdbx_strand_id
1 'polypeptide(L)'
;MSEPANAATPQNLFDRISASTGKVISWLTLLMVIVTSIIVVMRYVFDAGFIWLQESVIWMHAAVFMVGAAYTLLHEEHVRVDIFYRKMSPRGRALVDLLGVILFLLPLCGFLAFKAYDFAAVSWSIHETSREPGGLPYPMIPVLKSLVIVMPITVLLQGVSLLLRSLTTLRRN
;
A
#
# COMPACT_ATOMS: atom_id res chain seq x y z
N MET A 1 -21.98 -3.50 -21.88
CA MET A 1 -22.20 -3.21 -20.45
C MET A 1 -21.36 -4.25 -19.70
N SER A 2 -20.19 -3.83 -19.21
CA SER A 2 -19.31 -4.68 -18.40
C SER A 2 -19.93 -4.76 -17.00
N GLU A 3 -20.21 -5.97 -16.54
CA GLU A 3 -20.56 -6.25 -15.15
C GLU A 3 -19.57 -5.55 -14.21
N PRO A 4 -20.06 -4.86 -13.15
CA PRO A 4 -19.14 -4.26 -12.18
C PRO A 4 -18.30 -5.39 -11.57
N ALA A 5 -16.98 -5.20 -11.60
CA ALA A 5 -16.02 -6.12 -10.98
C ALA A 5 -16.53 -6.48 -9.59
N ASN A 6 -16.81 -7.77 -9.41
CA ASN A 6 -17.35 -8.33 -8.18
C ASN A 6 -16.34 -8.02 -7.06
N ALA A 7 -16.65 -7.00 -6.25
CA ALA A 7 -15.80 -6.62 -5.13
C ALA A 7 -15.58 -7.87 -4.28
N ALA A 8 -14.35 -8.36 -4.23
CA ALA A 8 -14.02 -9.59 -3.53
C ALA A 8 -14.50 -9.49 -2.09
N THR A 9 -15.55 -10.26 -1.76
CA THR A 9 -16.04 -10.32 -0.38
C THR A 9 -14.94 -10.88 0.51
N PRO A 10 -14.57 -10.21 1.61
CA PRO A 10 -13.52 -10.67 2.50
C PRO A 10 -13.81 -12.07 3.02
N GLN A 11 -12.97 -13.06 2.64
CA GLN A 11 -13.19 -14.47 2.97
C GLN A 11 -12.50 -14.87 4.27
N ASN A 12 -11.48 -14.11 4.68
CA ASN A 12 -10.70 -14.39 5.89
C ASN A 12 -10.33 -13.10 6.65
N LEU A 13 -9.67 -13.25 7.80
CA LEU A 13 -9.27 -12.14 8.66
C LEU A 13 -8.34 -11.15 7.93
N PHE A 14 -7.39 -11.64 7.15
CA PHE A 14 -6.42 -10.81 6.42
C PHE A 14 -7.12 -9.94 5.37
N ASP A 15 -8.12 -10.50 4.68
CA ASP A 15 -8.94 -9.77 3.72
C ASP A 15 -9.74 -8.64 4.39
N ARG A 16 -10.29 -8.91 5.57
CA ARG A 16 -11.06 -7.90 6.34
C ARG A 16 -10.17 -6.76 6.79
N ILE A 17 -8.96 -7.06 7.24
CA ILE A 17 -7.96 -6.03 7.61
C ILE A 17 -7.62 -5.18 6.39
N SER A 18 -7.25 -5.79 5.26
CA SER A 18 -6.91 -5.08 4.02
C SER A 18 -8.07 -4.23 3.50
N ALA A 19 -9.30 -4.75 3.53
CA ALA A 19 -10.49 -4.02 3.09
C ALA A 19 -10.81 -2.81 4.00
N SER A 20 -10.67 -2.99 5.33
CA SER A 20 -10.92 -1.92 6.29
C SER A 20 -9.87 -0.82 6.21
N THR A 21 -8.58 -1.20 6.18
CA THR A 21 -7.48 -0.23 6.05
C THR A 21 -7.56 0.54 4.73
N GLY A 22 -7.87 -0.13 3.62
CA GLY A 22 -8.04 0.52 2.32
C GLY A 22 -9.15 1.57 2.33
N LYS A 23 -10.31 1.27 2.94
CA LYS A 23 -11.41 2.24 3.08
C LYS A 23 -11.02 3.46 3.93
N VAL A 24 -10.34 3.24 5.05
CA VAL A 24 -9.89 4.34 5.91
C VAL A 24 -8.87 5.20 5.20
N ILE A 25 -7.87 4.57 4.56
CA ILE A 25 -6.80 5.30 3.90
C ILE A 25 -7.29 6.09 2.67
N SER A 26 -8.35 5.66 2.00
CA SER A 26 -8.92 6.39 0.86
C SER A 26 -9.42 7.79 1.22
N TRP A 27 -9.84 8.03 2.47
CA TRP A 27 -10.21 9.37 2.94
C TRP A 27 -9.03 10.33 2.97
N LEU A 28 -7.80 9.82 3.12
CA LEU A 28 -6.61 10.67 3.02
C LEU A 28 -6.46 11.27 1.61
N THR A 29 -6.93 10.60 0.57
CA THR A 29 -6.90 11.14 -0.80
C THR A 29 -7.78 12.39 -0.92
N LEU A 30 -8.97 12.36 -0.33
CA LEU A 30 -9.82 13.54 -0.27
C LEU A 30 -9.16 14.67 0.55
N LEU A 31 -8.58 14.33 1.69
CA LEU A 31 -7.86 15.31 2.52
C LEU A 31 -6.68 15.93 1.77
N MET A 32 -5.93 15.12 1.00
CA MET A 32 -4.85 15.62 0.14
C MET A 32 -5.34 16.66 -0.87
N VAL A 33 -6.48 16.42 -1.51
CA VAL A 33 -7.07 17.39 -2.47
C VAL A 33 -7.39 18.71 -1.75
N ILE A 34 -8.02 18.63 -0.57
CA ILE A 34 -8.36 19.81 0.22
C ILE A 34 -7.09 20.58 0.63
N VAL A 35 -6.11 19.87 1.20
CA VAL A 35 -4.85 20.51 1.66
C VAL A 35 -4.07 21.11 0.48
N THR A 36 -4.00 20.41 -0.65
CA THR A 36 -3.35 20.93 -1.86
C THR A 36 -4.06 22.19 -2.37
N SER A 37 -5.39 22.21 -2.36
CA SER A 37 -6.16 23.40 -2.73
C SER A 37 -5.87 24.58 -1.79
N ILE A 38 -5.77 24.33 -0.49
CA ILE A 38 -5.39 25.34 0.50
C ILE A 38 -3.98 25.86 0.20
N ILE A 39 -3.01 25.00 -0.07
CA ILE A 39 -1.63 25.39 -0.43
C ILE A 39 -1.63 26.32 -1.64
N VAL A 40 -2.40 25.99 -2.68
CA VAL A 40 -2.50 26.80 -3.89
C VAL A 40 -3.09 28.20 -3.57
N VAL A 41 -4.19 28.26 -2.83
CA VAL A 41 -4.82 29.53 -2.43
C VAL A 41 -3.86 30.37 -1.58
N MET A 42 -3.23 29.76 -0.58
CA MET A 42 -2.28 30.48 0.30
C MET A 42 -1.12 31.05 -0.51
N ARG A 43 -0.60 30.31 -1.47
CA ARG A 43 0.54 30.74 -2.28
C ARG A 43 0.18 31.82 -3.29
N TYR A 44 -0.95 31.70 -4.00
CA TYR A 44 -1.28 32.61 -5.11
C TYR A 44 -2.16 33.80 -4.72
N VAL A 45 -2.94 33.69 -3.64
CA VAL A 45 -3.80 34.77 -3.18
C VAL A 45 -3.15 35.57 -2.03
N PHE A 46 -2.46 34.85 -1.12
CA PHE A 46 -1.89 35.48 0.10
C PHE A 46 -0.36 35.60 0.05
N ASP A 47 0.29 35.16 -1.05
CA ASP A 47 1.76 35.11 -1.20
C ASP A 47 2.46 34.43 0.00
N ALA A 48 1.82 33.44 0.58
CA ALA A 48 2.28 32.69 1.76
C ALA A 48 2.53 31.23 1.43
N GLY A 49 3.74 30.76 1.73
CA GLY A 49 4.15 29.35 1.54
C GLY A 49 4.47 28.69 2.88
N PHE A 50 3.90 27.50 3.12
CA PHE A 50 4.16 26.71 4.32
C PHE A 50 4.73 25.35 3.93
N ILE A 51 6.00 25.11 4.25
CA ILE A 51 6.71 23.86 3.86
C ILE A 51 6.12 22.67 4.57
N TRP A 52 5.82 22.77 5.87
CA TRP A 52 5.19 21.67 6.61
C TRP A 52 3.85 21.21 6.02
N LEU A 53 3.09 22.15 5.40
CA LEU A 53 1.83 21.82 4.76
C LEU A 53 2.04 21.03 3.45
N GLN A 54 3.06 21.40 2.66
CA GLN A 54 3.46 20.66 1.46
C GLN A 54 3.99 19.26 1.81
N GLU A 55 4.84 19.16 2.84
CA GLU A 55 5.34 17.88 3.33
C GLU A 55 4.22 16.98 3.88
N SER A 56 3.18 17.56 4.49
CA SER A 56 2.02 16.79 4.97
C SER A 56 1.26 16.11 3.82
N VAL A 57 1.19 16.75 2.64
CA VAL A 57 0.62 16.12 1.43
C VAL A 57 1.49 14.95 0.97
N ILE A 58 2.81 15.10 0.96
CA ILE A 58 3.75 14.01 0.62
C ILE A 58 3.59 12.86 1.61
N TRP A 59 3.46 13.17 2.89
CA TRP A 59 3.25 12.17 3.94
C TRP A 59 1.93 11.39 3.75
N MET A 60 0.83 12.11 3.49
CA MET A 60 -0.47 11.48 3.21
C MET A 60 -0.40 10.62 1.94
N HIS A 61 0.26 11.09 0.89
CA HIS A 61 0.45 10.35 -0.35
C HIS A 61 1.22 9.03 -0.11
N ALA A 62 2.33 9.09 0.61
CA ALA A 62 3.09 7.90 0.97
C ALA A 62 2.25 6.92 1.81
N ALA A 63 1.45 7.42 2.76
CA ALA A 63 0.55 6.58 3.55
C ALA A 63 -0.49 5.88 2.66
N VAL A 64 -1.12 6.60 1.72
CA VAL A 64 -2.08 6.03 0.76
C VAL A 64 -1.44 4.90 -0.06
N PHE A 65 -0.25 5.12 -0.61
CA PHE A 65 0.44 4.11 -1.42
C PHE A 65 0.90 2.91 -0.60
N MET A 66 1.58 3.15 0.52
CA MET A 66 2.20 2.07 1.30
C MET A 66 1.16 1.20 2.00
N VAL A 67 0.13 1.82 2.59
CA VAL A 67 -0.93 1.06 3.30
C VAL A 67 -1.98 0.53 2.32
N GLY A 68 -2.23 1.24 1.21
CA GLY A 68 -3.18 0.82 0.17
C GLY A 68 -2.72 -0.38 -0.66
N ALA A 69 -1.42 -0.69 -0.70
CA ALA A 69 -0.86 -1.77 -1.53
C ALA A 69 -1.50 -3.15 -1.28
N ALA A 70 -1.78 -3.48 -0.02
CA ALA A 70 -2.46 -4.73 0.34
C ALA A 70 -3.93 -4.75 -0.10
N TYR A 71 -4.60 -3.60 -0.08
CA TYR A 71 -5.98 -3.45 -0.57
C TYR A 71 -6.08 -3.70 -2.08
N THR A 72 -5.15 -3.17 -2.88
CA THR A 72 -5.10 -3.43 -4.33
C THR A 72 -4.79 -4.89 -4.63
N LEU A 73 -3.98 -5.57 -3.81
CA LEU A 73 -3.74 -7.01 -3.95
C LEU A 73 -4.99 -7.83 -3.64
N LEU A 74 -5.78 -7.44 -2.62
CA LEU A 74 -7.06 -8.09 -2.28
C LEU A 74 -8.07 -8.04 -3.44
N HIS A 75 -8.16 -6.90 -4.13
CA HIS A 75 -9.11 -6.68 -5.22
C HIS A 75 -8.62 -7.14 -6.58
N GLU A 76 -7.46 -7.83 -6.62
CA GLU A 76 -6.85 -8.31 -7.88
C GLU A 76 -6.55 -7.19 -8.91
N GLU A 77 -6.44 -5.94 -8.45
CA GLU A 77 -6.18 -4.76 -9.28
C GLU A 77 -4.68 -4.54 -9.57
N HIS A 78 -3.83 -5.50 -9.20
CA HIS A 78 -2.43 -5.49 -9.61
C HIS A 78 -2.31 -5.77 -11.10
N VAL A 79 -1.34 -5.11 -11.73
CA VAL A 79 -1.05 -5.31 -13.17
C VAL A 79 -0.73 -6.78 -13.43
N ARG A 80 -1.56 -7.44 -14.23
CA ARG A 80 -1.40 -8.84 -14.65
C ARG A 80 -1.38 -8.93 -16.17
N VAL A 81 -0.68 -9.93 -16.70
CA VAL A 81 -0.77 -10.26 -18.13
C VAL A 81 -2.03 -11.08 -18.36
N ASP A 82 -3.18 -10.41 -18.38
CA ASP A 82 -4.52 -11.02 -18.40
C ASP A 82 -4.79 -11.88 -19.64
N ILE A 83 -4.10 -11.61 -20.75
CA ILE A 83 -4.30 -12.31 -22.04
C ILE A 83 -4.13 -13.82 -21.88
N PHE A 84 -3.15 -14.26 -21.10
CA PHE A 84 -2.91 -15.68 -20.83
C PHE A 84 -3.73 -16.18 -19.63
N TYR A 85 -3.77 -15.39 -18.56
CA TYR A 85 -4.42 -15.76 -17.31
C TYR A 85 -5.92 -16.01 -17.47
N ARG A 86 -6.64 -15.17 -18.24
CA ARG A 86 -8.08 -15.35 -18.51
C ARG A 86 -8.43 -16.64 -19.24
N LYS A 87 -7.52 -17.17 -20.06
CA LYS A 87 -7.72 -18.42 -20.81
C LYS A 87 -7.41 -19.67 -19.99
N MET A 88 -6.79 -19.54 -18.81
CA MET A 88 -6.42 -20.67 -17.98
C MET A 88 -7.62 -21.25 -17.23
N SER A 89 -7.57 -22.59 -16.99
CA SER A 89 -8.50 -23.26 -16.08
C SER A 89 -8.37 -22.72 -14.65
N PRO A 90 -9.38 -22.93 -13.79
CA PRO A 90 -9.30 -22.52 -12.38
C PRO A 90 -8.08 -23.08 -11.64
N ARG A 91 -7.69 -24.33 -11.95
CA ARG A 91 -6.46 -24.95 -11.43
C ARG A 91 -5.19 -24.27 -11.93
N GLY A 92 -5.15 -23.94 -13.23
CA GLY A 92 -4.02 -23.23 -13.83
C GLY A 92 -3.80 -21.86 -13.20
N ARG A 93 -4.86 -21.10 -12.97
CA ARG A 93 -4.82 -19.81 -12.27
C ARG A 93 -4.30 -19.96 -10.85
N ALA A 94 -4.86 -20.92 -10.09
CA ALA A 94 -4.43 -21.18 -8.71
C ALA A 94 -2.96 -21.60 -8.63
N LEU A 95 -2.44 -22.34 -9.61
CA LEU A 95 -1.03 -22.72 -9.66
C LEU A 95 -0.13 -21.50 -9.96
N VAL A 96 -0.52 -20.64 -10.90
CA VAL A 96 0.21 -19.41 -11.23
C VAL A 96 0.24 -18.47 -10.03
N ASP A 97 -0.90 -18.29 -9.34
CA ASP A 97 -0.98 -17.45 -8.13
C ASP A 97 -0.09 -18.01 -7.01
N LEU A 98 -0.13 -19.34 -6.80
CA LEU A 98 0.71 -20.00 -5.80
C LEU A 98 2.20 -19.78 -6.07
N LEU A 99 2.64 -20.03 -7.31
CA LEU A 99 4.04 -19.85 -7.72
C LEU A 99 4.44 -18.38 -7.65
N GLY A 100 3.57 -17.46 -8.07
CA GLY A 100 3.80 -16.02 -8.00
C GLY A 100 4.02 -15.55 -6.57
N VAL A 101 3.21 -16.03 -5.63
CA VAL A 101 3.39 -15.69 -4.20
C VAL A 101 4.70 -16.26 -3.67
N ILE A 102 5.00 -17.54 -3.90
CA ILE A 102 6.17 -18.19 -3.31
C ILE A 102 7.49 -17.71 -3.93
N LEU A 103 7.55 -17.57 -5.26
CA LEU A 103 8.81 -17.29 -5.96
C LEU A 103 9.12 -15.77 -6.06
N PHE A 104 8.09 -14.93 -6.06
CA PHE A 104 8.27 -13.50 -6.26
C PHE A 104 7.81 -12.68 -5.06
N LEU A 105 6.56 -12.82 -4.61
CA LEU A 105 6.00 -11.94 -3.59
C LEU A 105 6.69 -12.15 -2.22
N LEU A 106 6.83 -13.38 -1.75
CA LEU A 106 7.49 -13.68 -0.47
C LEU A 106 8.95 -13.22 -0.44
N PRO A 107 9.81 -13.57 -1.41
CA PRO A 107 11.21 -13.14 -1.39
C PRO A 107 11.35 -11.62 -1.51
N LEU A 108 10.57 -10.99 -2.42
CA LEU A 108 10.64 -9.56 -2.64
C LEU A 108 10.21 -8.77 -1.38
N CYS A 109 9.05 -9.09 -0.83
CA CYS A 109 8.55 -8.40 0.36
C CYS A 109 9.41 -8.71 1.59
N GLY A 110 9.93 -9.93 1.73
CA GLY A 110 10.89 -10.27 2.78
C GLY A 110 12.16 -9.45 2.70
N PHE A 111 12.74 -9.33 1.51
CA PHE A 111 13.92 -8.49 1.28
C PHE A 111 13.63 -7.01 1.53
N LEU A 112 12.50 -6.50 1.05
CA LEU A 112 12.10 -5.11 1.28
C LEU A 112 11.89 -4.82 2.77
N ALA A 113 11.20 -5.70 3.50
CA ALA A 113 10.99 -5.54 4.94
C ALA A 113 12.31 -5.51 5.71
N PHE A 114 13.24 -6.40 5.36
CA PHE A 114 14.58 -6.45 5.97
C PHE A 114 15.36 -5.15 5.73
N LYS A 115 15.41 -4.66 4.49
CA LYS A 115 16.13 -3.42 4.17
C LYS A 115 15.44 -2.16 4.71
N ALA A 116 14.10 -2.14 4.70
CA ALA A 116 13.33 -1.03 5.24
C ALA A 116 13.50 -0.88 6.76
N TYR A 117 13.74 -1.99 7.47
CA TYR A 117 13.99 -1.95 8.91
C TYR A 117 15.22 -1.11 9.25
N ASP A 118 16.35 -1.38 8.62
CA ASP A 118 17.59 -0.62 8.84
C ASP A 118 17.39 0.86 8.51
N PHE A 119 16.71 1.13 7.39
CA PHE A 119 16.41 2.49 6.94
C PHE A 119 15.57 3.29 7.95
N ALA A 120 14.54 2.67 8.50
CA ALA A 120 13.70 3.31 9.51
C ALA A 120 14.43 3.41 10.87
N ALA A 121 15.15 2.35 11.29
CA ALA A 121 15.87 2.33 12.56
C ALA A 121 16.91 3.45 12.66
N VAL A 122 17.67 3.70 11.59
CA VAL A 122 18.61 4.82 11.53
C VAL A 122 17.89 6.15 11.72
N SER A 123 16.75 6.36 11.05
CA SER A 123 15.96 7.59 11.16
C SER A 123 15.46 7.84 12.59
N TRP A 124 15.04 6.80 13.28
CA TRP A 124 14.64 6.87 14.69
C TRP A 124 15.81 7.18 15.60
N SER A 125 16.99 6.56 15.37
CA SER A 125 18.18 6.73 16.23
C SER A 125 18.75 8.14 16.20
N ILE A 126 18.68 8.81 15.04
CA ILE A 126 19.19 10.18 14.86
C ILE A 126 18.13 11.26 15.11
N HIS A 127 16.88 10.87 15.51
CA HIS A 127 15.76 11.79 15.68
C HIS A 127 15.54 12.68 14.44
N GLU A 128 15.51 12.05 13.26
CA GLU A 128 15.50 12.76 11.98
C GLU A 128 14.31 13.70 11.84
N THR A 129 14.57 14.92 11.43
CA THR A 129 13.58 15.95 11.12
C THR A 129 13.60 16.27 9.62
N SER A 130 12.67 17.08 9.14
CA SER A 130 12.73 17.61 7.78
C SER A 130 14.04 18.36 7.55
N ARG A 131 14.56 18.26 6.32
CA ARG A 131 15.75 19.00 5.87
C ARG A 131 15.42 20.43 5.46
N GLU A 132 14.13 20.73 5.24
CA GLU A 132 13.68 22.04 4.81
C GLU A 132 13.34 22.92 6.03
N PRO A 133 13.78 24.19 6.05
CA PRO A 133 13.42 25.12 7.10
C PRO A 133 11.90 25.29 7.19
N GLY A 134 11.32 25.05 8.36
CA GLY A 134 9.86 25.09 8.55
C GLY A 134 9.09 23.87 8.07
N GLY A 135 9.79 22.76 7.78
CA GLY A 135 9.20 21.48 7.49
C GLY A 135 8.68 20.73 8.71
N LEU A 136 8.27 19.48 8.54
CA LEU A 136 7.66 18.67 9.59
C LEU A 136 8.65 18.35 10.72
N PRO A 137 8.23 18.51 11.99
CA PRO A 137 9.08 18.24 13.14
C PRO A 137 9.22 16.72 13.39
N TYR A 138 10.16 16.36 14.26
CA TYR A 138 10.21 15.00 14.83
C TYR A 138 8.87 14.68 15.56
N PRO A 139 8.33 13.47 15.46
CA PRO A 139 8.87 12.26 14.80
C PRO A 139 8.33 12.01 13.38
N MET A 140 7.84 12.99 12.66
CA MET A 140 7.10 12.79 11.41
C MET A 140 7.92 12.09 10.33
N ILE A 141 9.23 12.37 10.21
CA ILE A 141 10.10 11.73 9.22
C ILE A 141 10.38 10.25 9.56
N PRO A 142 10.77 9.86 10.80
CA PRO A 142 10.88 8.45 11.17
C PRO A 142 9.58 7.65 10.98
N VAL A 143 8.41 8.25 11.31
CA VAL A 143 7.10 7.61 11.09
C VAL A 143 6.86 7.39 9.60
N LEU A 144 7.14 8.37 8.74
CA LEU A 144 7.04 8.23 7.29
C LEU A 144 7.91 7.07 6.76
N LYS A 145 9.16 6.99 7.21
CA LYS A 145 10.07 5.90 6.84
C LYS A 145 9.61 4.54 7.35
N SER A 146 8.92 4.50 8.50
CA SER A 146 8.33 3.26 9.04
C SER A 146 7.20 2.72 8.16
N LEU A 147 6.50 3.56 7.39
CA LEU A 147 5.50 3.09 6.41
C LEU A 147 6.11 2.19 5.33
N VAL A 148 7.40 2.37 5.02
CA VAL A 148 8.12 1.51 4.07
C VAL A 148 8.24 0.07 4.59
N ILE A 149 8.21 -0.14 5.93
CA ILE A 149 8.15 -1.47 6.55
C ILE A 149 6.71 -2.01 6.54
N VAL A 150 5.74 -1.14 6.79
CA VAL A 150 4.32 -1.52 6.87
C VAL A 150 3.85 -2.10 5.53
N MET A 151 4.27 -1.52 4.42
CA MET A 151 3.86 -1.96 3.08
C MET A 151 4.19 -3.44 2.80
N PRO A 152 5.44 -3.91 2.85
CA PRO A 152 5.75 -5.31 2.56
C PRO A 152 5.12 -6.26 3.58
N ILE A 153 4.94 -5.86 4.85
CA ILE A 153 4.27 -6.69 5.85
C ILE A 153 2.80 -6.87 5.50
N THR A 154 2.07 -5.80 5.19
CA THR A 154 0.65 -5.89 4.84
C THR A 154 0.42 -6.65 3.53
N VAL A 155 1.32 -6.47 2.54
CA VAL A 155 1.30 -7.22 1.28
C VAL A 155 1.60 -8.71 1.52
N LEU A 156 2.54 -9.06 2.41
CA LEU A 156 2.81 -10.46 2.80
C LEU A 156 1.58 -11.10 3.45
N LEU A 157 0.92 -10.42 4.38
CA LEU A 157 -0.30 -10.92 5.01
C LEU A 157 -1.39 -11.21 3.97
N GLN A 158 -1.56 -10.31 3.00
CA GLN A 158 -2.50 -10.53 1.90
C GLN A 158 -2.04 -11.64 0.95
N GLY A 159 -0.74 -11.77 0.73
CA GLY A 159 -0.14 -12.89 -0.03
C GLY A 159 -0.43 -14.25 0.61
N VAL A 160 -0.37 -14.34 1.94
CA VAL A 160 -0.78 -15.56 2.68
C VAL A 160 -2.26 -15.87 2.45
N SER A 161 -3.14 -14.87 2.44
CA SER A 161 -4.55 -15.06 2.09
C SER A 161 -4.72 -15.64 0.68
N LEU A 162 -4.03 -15.07 -0.30
CA LEU A 162 -4.06 -15.55 -1.69
C LEU A 162 -3.53 -17.01 -1.79
N LEU A 163 -2.47 -17.32 -1.05
CA LEU A 163 -1.89 -18.67 -0.97
C LEU A 163 -2.90 -19.69 -0.44
N LEU A 164 -3.59 -19.37 0.66
CA LEU A 164 -4.62 -20.22 1.26
C LEU A 164 -5.78 -20.47 0.28
N ARG A 165 -6.23 -19.46 -0.45
CA ARG A 165 -7.28 -19.59 -1.47
C ARG A 165 -6.84 -20.49 -2.61
N SER A 166 -5.63 -20.28 -3.13
CA SER A 166 -5.06 -21.10 -4.22
C SER A 166 -4.94 -22.56 -3.81
N LEU A 167 -4.46 -22.87 -2.61
CA LEU A 167 -4.37 -24.22 -2.07
C LEU A 167 -5.75 -24.88 -1.92
N THR A 168 -6.77 -24.16 -1.45
CA THR A 168 -8.13 -24.70 -1.33
C THR A 168 -8.72 -25.03 -2.69
N THR A 169 -8.47 -24.18 -3.70
CA THR A 169 -8.91 -24.43 -5.09
C THR A 169 -8.25 -25.67 -5.67
N LEU A 170 -6.94 -25.87 -5.42
CA LEU A 170 -6.20 -27.03 -5.90
C LEU A 170 -6.63 -28.34 -5.23
N ARG A 171 -7.10 -28.30 -3.96
CA ARG A 171 -7.57 -29.48 -3.21
C ARG A 171 -8.99 -29.89 -3.56
N ARG A 172 -9.85 -28.96 -3.97
CA ARG A 172 -11.28 -29.23 -4.25
C ARG A 172 -11.52 -29.82 -5.64
N ASN A 173 -10.57 -29.73 -6.52
CA ASN A 173 -10.61 -30.24 -7.91
C ASN A 173 -9.53 -31.30 -8.14
#